data_84681e86a48a7b9449d6355ab4a099ba
#
_entry.id   84681e86a48a7b9449d6355ab4a099ba
#
_cell.length_a   1.000
_cell.length_b   1.000
_cell.length_c   1.000
_cell.angle_alpha   90.00
_cell.angle_beta   90.00
_cell.angle_gamma   90.00
#
_symmetry.space_group_name_H-M   'P 1'
#
loop_
_entity.id
_entity.type
_entity.pdbx_description
1 polymer ?
#
loop_
_entity_poly.entity_id
_entity_poly.type
_entity_poly.pdbx_seq_one_letter_code
_entity_poly.pdbx_strand_id
1 'polypeptide(L)'
;MTEHQDELLQETQLIEVIENQLQDGNPIKVKETLMRLMMTGTARDEAIAMMACAVSIEIFDVMKNDGEFNLKRYSEHLDLLPDLGFMEGE
;
A
#
# COMPACT_ATOMS: atom_id res chain seq x y z
N MET A 1 20.35 11.77 -11.59
CA MET A 1 20.45 10.37 -11.32
C MET A 1 19.10 9.73 -11.20
N THR A 2 18.85 8.83 -12.09
CA THR A 2 17.58 8.14 -12.11
C THR A 2 17.41 7.23 -10.91
N GLU A 3 18.52 6.79 -10.33
CA GLU A 3 18.45 5.89 -9.19
C GLU A 3 17.71 6.48 -8.02
N HIS A 4 17.75 7.81 -7.87
CA HIS A 4 17.08 8.44 -6.73
C HIS A 4 15.58 8.28 -6.79
N GLN A 5 15.01 8.37 -7.99
CA GLN A 5 13.57 8.20 -8.13
C GLN A 5 13.16 6.77 -7.83
N ASP A 6 13.97 5.83 -8.30
CA ASP A 6 13.69 4.43 -8.03
C ASP A 6 13.72 4.15 -6.54
N GLU A 7 14.64 4.79 -5.83
CA GLU A 7 14.76 4.58 -4.39
C GLU A 7 13.55 5.05 -3.63
N LEU A 8 12.87 6.08 -4.13
CA LEU A 8 11.67 6.57 -3.47
C LEU A 8 10.53 5.56 -3.49
N LEU A 9 10.60 4.61 -4.42
CA LEU A 9 9.55 3.61 -4.57
C LEU A 9 10.01 2.23 -4.16
N GLN A 10 11.12 2.14 -3.42
CA GLN A 10 11.59 0.85 -2.97
C GLN A 10 10.65 0.26 -1.94
N GLU A 11 10.64 -1.05 -1.90
CA GLU A 11 9.74 -1.77 -1.02
C GLU A 11 9.88 -1.37 0.44
N THR A 12 11.12 -1.16 0.89
CA THR A 12 11.34 -0.79 2.30
C THR A 12 10.66 0.53 2.65
N GLN A 13 10.68 1.48 1.73
CA GLN A 13 10.05 2.77 1.97
C GLN A 13 8.53 2.66 1.95
N LEU A 14 8.01 1.83 1.06
CA LEU A 14 6.57 1.60 1.02
C LEU A 14 6.09 0.91 2.28
N ILE A 15 6.88 -0.03 2.77
CA ILE A 15 6.56 -0.70 4.02
C ILE A 15 6.55 0.29 5.17
N GLU A 16 7.50 1.22 5.18
CA GLU A 16 7.51 2.26 6.20
C GLU A 16 6.25 3.10 6.19
N VAL A 17 5.75 3.42 5.00
CA VAL A 17 4.51 4.17 4.90
C VAL A 17 3.38 3.41 5.58
N ILE A 18 3.29 2.10 5.30
CA ILE A 18 2.25 1.28 5.91
C ILE A 18 2.42 1.23 7.42
N GLU A 19 3.65 1.04 7.91
CA GLU A 19 3.87 0.97 9.35
C GLU A 19 3.51 2.29 10.03
N ASN A 20 3.81 3.41 9.37
CA ASN A 20 3.45 4.71 9.91
C ASN A 20 1.94 4.89 9.96
N GLN A 21 1.24 4.43 8.93
CA GLN A 21 -0.21 4.50 8.93
C GLN A 21 -0.81 3.66 10.04
N LEU A 22 -0.24 2.49 10.27
CA LEU A 22 -0.70 1.63 11.36
C LEU A 22 -0.49 2.28 12.70
N GLN A 23 0.67 2.90 12.90
CA GLN A 23 0.97 3.56 14.16
C GLN A 23 0.04 4.73 14.40
N ASP A 24 -0.25 5.50 13.37
CA ASP A 24 -1.14 6.65 13.48
C ASP A 24 -2.60 6.25 13.56
N GLY A 25 -2.94 5.04 13.11
CA GLY A 25 -4.33 4.62 13.04
C GLY A 25 -5.12 5.34 11.96
N ASN A 26 -4.45 5.87 10.96
CA ASN A 26 -5.09 6.67 9.93
C ASN A 26 -4.43 6.42 8.59
N PRO A 27 -5.16 5.96 7.58
CA PRO A 27 -6.60 5.64 7.64
C PRO A 27 -6.85 4.33 8.39
N ILE A 28 -7.97 4.27 9.05
CA ILE A 28 -8.32 3.09 9.85
C ILE A 28 -8.41 1.83 8.98
N LYS A 29 -8.72 1.99 7.71
CA LYS A 29 -8.82 0.87 6.77
C LYS A 29 -7.54 0.05 6.74
N VAL A 30 -6.40 0.68 6.92
CA VAL A 30 -5.11 -0.02 6.89
C VAL A 30 -5.04 -1.02 8.04
N LYS A 31 -5.43 -0.57 9.24
CA LYS A 31 -5.43 -1.45 10.40
C LYS A 31 -6.43 -2.59 10.23
N GLU A 32 -7.61 -2.27 9.73
CA GLU A 32 -8.64 -3.27 9.51
C GLU A 32 -8.17 -4.32 8.50
N THR A 33 -7.51 -3.87 7.44
CA THR A 33 -7.02 -4.77 6.41
C THR A 33 -5.97 -5.71 6.97
N LEU A 34 -5.04 -5.17 7.74
CA LEU A 34 -4.00 -6.00 8.34
C LEU A 34 -4.63 -7.08 9.21
N MET A 35 -5.59 -6.70 10.07
CA MET A 35 -6.23 -7.66 10.95
C MET A 35 -6.95 -8.74 10.15
N ARG A 36 -7.66 -8.35 9.10
CA ARG A 36 -8.38 -9.32 8.27
C ARG A 36 -7.42 -10.30 7.62
N LEU A 37 -6.33 -9.80 7.06
CA LEU A 37 -5.36 -10.66 6.39
C LEU A 37 -4.72 -11.63 7.37
N MET A 38 -4.37 -11.16 8.54
CA MET A 38 -3.77 -12.04 9.53
C MET A 38 -4.76 -13.09 10.03
N MET A 39 -6.01 -12.71 10.21
CA MET A 39 -7.03 -13.64 10.67
C MET A 39 -7.34 -14.71 9.63
N THR A 40 -7.10 -14.42 8.37
CA THR A 40 -7.33 -15.39 7.30
C THR A 40 -6.07 -16.13 6.89
N GLY A 41 -5.00 -16.02 7.68
CA GLY A 41 -3.83 -16.87 7.52
C GLY A 41 -2.61 -16.21 6.88
N THR A 42 -2.65 -14.91 6.61
CA THR A 42 -1.51 -14.22 6.03
C THR A 42 -0.58 -13.75 7.15
N ALA A 43 0.70 -14.05 7.04
CA ALA A 43 1.67 -13.56 8.01
C ALA A 43 1.75 -12.03 7.96
N ARG A 44 2.10 -11.42 9.10
CA ARG A 44 2.08 -9.97 9.22
C ARG A 44 2.97 -9.29 8.18
N ASP A 45 4.18 -9.78 8.02
CA ASP A 45 5.12 -9.14 7.09
C ASP A 45 4.62 -9.30 5.65
N GLU A 46 4.03 -10.43 5.31
CA GLU A 46 3.43 -10.61 3.99
C GLU A 46 2.25 -9.69 3.78
N ALA A 47 1.42 -9.55 4.81
CA ALA A 47 0.26 -8.67 4.72
C ALA A 47 0.69 -7.23 4.48
N ILE A 48 1.71 -6.79 5.20
CA ILE A 48 2.21 -5.43 5.05
C ILE A 48 2.80 -5.22 3.65
N ALA A 49 3.51 -6.23 3.13
CA ALA A 49 4.05 -6.13 1.78
C ALA A 49 2.93 -6.01 0.74
N MET A 50 1.84 -6.75 0.93
CA MET A 50 0.70 -6.63 0.04
C MET A 50 0.06 -5.26 0.11
N MET A 51 -0.07 -4.71 1.32
CA MET A 51 -0.64 -3.39 1.50
C MET A 51 0.28 -2.32 0.90
N ALA A 52 1.59 -2.57 0.94
CA ALA A 52 2.54 -1.66 0.30
C ALA A 52 2.31 -1.60 -1.20
N CYS A 53 1.91 -2.71 -1.82
CA CYS A 53 1.54 -2.68 -3.24
C CYS A 53 0.37 -1.75 -3.49
N ALA A 54 -0.62 -1.77 -2.63
CA ALA A 54 -1.78 -0.90 -2.80
C ALA A 54 -1.41 0.57 -2.66
N VAL A 55 -0.58 0.91 -1.67
CA VAL A 55 -0.21 2.30 -1.47
C VAL A 55 0.73 2.79 -2.57
N SER A 56 1.50 1.89 -3.18
CA SER A 56 2.44 2.30 -4.22
C SER A 56 1.71 2.91 -5.41
N ILE A 57 0.52 2.43 -5.72
CA ILE A 57 -0.26 2.97 -6.82
C ILE A 57 -0.59 4.43 -6.56
N GLU A 58 -0.99 4.74 -5.33
CA GLU A 58 -1.34 6.11 -4.98
C GLU A 58 -0.12 7.03 -4.98
N ILE A 59 0.98 6.55 -4.42
CA ILE A 59 2.20 7.35 -4.37
C ILE A 59 2.71 7.59 -5.78
N PHE A 60 2.69 6.57 -6.62
CA PHE A 60 3.13 6.69 -8.00
C PHE A 60 2.29 7.72 -8.75
N ASP A 61 0.99 7.70 -8.54
CA ASP A 61 0.08 8.63 -9.21
C ASP A 61 0.36 10.06 -8.78
N VAL A 62 0.59 10.28 -7.49
CA VAL A 62 0.91 11.61 -6.99
C VAL A 62 2.21 12.12 -7.60
N MET A 63 3.22 11.26 -7.66
CA MET A 63 4.53 11.67 -8.14
C MET A 63 4.59 11.88 -9.64
N LYS A 64 3.90 11.02 -10.39
CA LYS A 64 4.01 11.04 -11.84
C LYS A 64 2.99 11.95 -12.51
N ASN A 65 1.81 12.05 -11.94
CA ASN A 65 0.70 12.72 -12.59
C ASN A 65 0.21 13.94 -11.83
N ASP A 66 0.94 14.35 -10.80
CA ASP A 66 0.49 15.46 -9.95
C ASP A 66 -0.91 15.23 -9.41
N GLY A 67 -1.28 13.96 -9.27
CA GLY A 67 -2.58 13.62 -8.75
C GLY A 67 -2.65 13.78 -7.26
N GLU A 68 -3.85 13.63 -6.73
CA GLU A 68 -4.03 13.61 -5.29
C GLU A 68 -4.13 12.16 -4.83
N PHE A 69 -3.73 11.94 -3.59
CA PHE A 69 -3.87 10.63 -2.98
C PHE A 69 -5.36 10.27 -2.96
N ASN A 70 -5.71 9.19 -3.64
CA ASN A 70 -7.12 8.80 -3.79
C ASN A 70 -7.45 7.76 -2.73
N LEU A 71 -7.97 8.24 -1.61
CA LEU A 71 -8.23 7.36 -0.48
C LEU A 71 -9.27 6.29 -0.81
N LYS A 72 -10.24 6.64 -1.63
CA LYS A 72 -11.27 5.68 -2.01
C LYS A 72 -10.66 4.53 -2.82
N ARG A 73 -9.83 4.86 -3.80
CA ARG A 73 -9.17 3.84 -4.62
C ARG A 73 -8.24 2.99 -3.77
N TYR A 74 -7.51 3.63 -2.88
CA TYR A 74 -6.62 2.92 -1.97
C TYR A 74 -7.41 1.92 -1.13
N SER A 75 -8.53 2.36 -0.57
CA SER A 75 -9.37 1.49 0.24
C SER A 75 -9.91 0.31 -0.56
N GLU A 76 -10.28 0.56 -1.81
CA GLU A 76 -10.79 -0.50 -2.68
C GLU A 76 -9.71 -1.54 -2.96
N HIS A 77 -8.48 -1.08 -3.21
CA HIS A 77 -7.38 -2.02 -3.44
C HIS A 77 -7.06 -2.82 -2.18
N LEU A 78 -7.11 -2.17 -1.03
CA LEU A 78 -6.89 -2.89 0.22
C LEU A 78 -7.94 -3.99 0.42
N ASP A 79 -9.19 -3.70 0.05
CA ASP A 79 -10.25 -4.68 0.18
C ASP A 79 -10.04 -5.90 -0.72
N LEU A 80 -9.34 -5.74 -1.82
CA LEU A 80 -9.09 -6.85 -2.75
C LEU A 80 -8.02 -7.81 -2.25
N LEU A 81 -7.17 -7.36 -1.35
CA LEU A 81 -6.09 -8.22 -0.86
C LEU A 81 -6.66 -9.47 -0.21
N PRO A 82 -6.01 -10.61 -0.33
CA PRO A 82 -4.67 -10.85 -0.87
C PRO A 82 -4.58 -10.93 -2.40
N ASP A 83 -5.64 -10.61 -3.11
CA ASP A 83 -5.63 -10.62 -4.56
C ASP A 83 -4.92 -9.37 -5.06
N LEU A 84 -3.82 -9.58 -5.78
CA LEU A 84 -3.00 -8.48 -6.31
C LEU A 84 -3.26 -8.24 -7.79
N GLY A 85 -4.41 -8.70 -8.29
CA GLY A 85 -4.73 -8.56 -9.70
C GLY A 85 -4.76 -7.11 -10.17
N PHE A 86 -5.03 -6.17 -9.25
CA PHE A 86 -5.06 -4.76 -9.63
C PHE A 86 -3.69 -4.25 -10.07
N MET A 87 -2.61 -4.94 -9.66
CA MET A 87 -1.27 -4.58 -10.10
C MET A 87 -1.01 -4.98 -11.54
N GLU A 88 -1.69 -6.01 -12.00
CA GLU A 88 -1.47 -6.53 -13.35
C GLU A 88 -2.25 -5.76 -14.40
N GLY A 89 -3.25 -5.03 -13.99
CA GLY A 89 -4.10 -4.30 -14.90
C GLY A 89 -3.44 -3.07 -15.49
N GLU A 90 -2.23 -2.78 -15.10
CA GLU A 90 -1.49 -1.65 -15.63
C GLU A 90 -0.94 -1.92 -17.02
#